data_ea7cf5babb207e53939d418cc9a87f2e
#
_entry.id   ea7cf5babb207e53939d418cc9a87f2e
#
_cell.length_a   1.000
_cell.length_b   1.000
_cell.length_c   1.000
_cell.angle_alpha   90.00
_cell.angle_beta   90.00
_cell.angle_gamma   90.00
#
_symmetry.space_group_name_H-M   'P 1'
#
loop_
_entity.id
_entity.type
_entity.pdbx_description
1 polymer ?
#
loop_
_entity_poly.entity_id
_entity_poly.type
_entity_poly.pdbx_seq_one_letter_code
_entity_poly.pdbx_strand_id
1 'polypeptide(L)'
;MSATGRGAPAQSATADREIVISRVIDAPRELVFEAFTEVRHLSRWWGPDGFTTTTRAFEFGVGGEWDFVMHGPDGTDYQEWITWTEIVRPERIALLHGESRDDPHAFESVLTFEPTGEQTRIMMRTVFPTRELRDQAVEKYHAIEGGEQTLRNLAAYVTEVARERSTGRRPLARP
;
A
#
# COMPACT_ATOMS: atom_id res chain seq x y z
N MET A 1 2.91 -14.89 -48.39
CA MET A 1 3.63 -14.03 -47.42
C MET A 1 2.69 -13.71 -46.29
N SER A 2 2.87 -14.41 -45.19
CA SER A 2 2.01 -14.24 -44.03
C SER A 2 2.53 -13.09 -43.17
N ALA A 3 1.81 -11.99 -43.11
CA ALA A 3 2.07 -10.93 -42.18
C ALA A 3 1.59 -11.38 -40.81
N THR A 4 2.53 -11.69 -39.96
CA THR A 4 2.26 -11.97 -38.54
C THR A 4 1.94 -10.63 -37.89
N GLY A 5 0.65 -10.30 -37.82
CA GLY A 5 0.19 -9.18 -37.01
C GLY A 5 0.53 -9.44 -35.55
N ARG A 6 1.47 -8.69 -34.97
CA ARG A 6 1.64 -8.61 -33.53
C ARG A 6 0.36 -7.96 -33.01
N GLY A 7 -0.50 -8.79 -32.44
CA GLY A 7 -1.67 -8.30 -31.72
C GLY A 7 -1.20 -7.36 -30.60
N ALA A 8 -1.83 -6.19 -30.49
CA ALA A 8 -1.64 -5.32 -29.35
C ALA A 8 -1.91 -6.13 -28.06
N PRO A 9 -1.14 -5.90 -26.96
CA PRO A 9 -1.43 -6.59 -25.71
C PRO A 9 -2.89 -6.32 -25.31
N ALA A 10 -3.62 -7.39 -25.02
CA ALA A 10 -5.01 -7.29 -24.60
C ALA A 10 -5.08 -6.38 -23.38
N GLN A 11 -5.91 -5.33 -23.43
CA GLN A 11 -6.16 -4.49 -22.28
C GLN A 11 -6.75 -5.36 -21.17
N SER A 12 -6.29 -5.14 -19.94
CA SER A 12 -6.87 -5.80 -18.76
C SER A 12 -8.38 -5.58 -18.73
N ALA A 13 -9.15 -6.63 -18.41
CA ALA A 13 -10.62 -6.53 -18.23
C ALA A 13 -11.03 -5.53 -17.14
N THR A 14 -10.08 -5.09 -16.29
CA THR A 14 -10.30 -4.15 -15.19
C THR A 14 -9.75 -2.75 -15.47
N ALA A 15 -9.26 -2.48 -16.69
CA ALA A 15 -8.55 -1.23 -17.00
C ALA A 15 -9.34 0.05 -16.71
N ASP A 16 -10.68 0.02 -16.85
CA ASP A 16 -11.55 1.16 -16.61
C ASP A 16 -11.93 1.38 -15.14
N ARG A 17 -11.55 0.46 -14.26
CA ARG A 17 -11.88 0.50 -12.82
C ARG A 17 -10.67 0.27 -11.92
N GLU A 18 -9.47 0.53 -12.42
CA GLU A 18 -8.25 0.41 -11.65
C GLU A 18 -7.48 1.73 -11.52
N ILE A 19 -6.68 1.80 -10.47
CA ILE A 19 -5.69 2.85 -10.25
C ILE A 19 -4.36 2.15 -10.04
N VAL A 20 -3.32 2.58 -10.77
CA VAL A 20 -1.95 2.05 -10.61
C VAL A 20 -1.03 3.20 -10.23
N ILE A 21 -0.36 3.06 -9.10
CA ILE A 21 0.61 4.03 -8.60
C ILE A 21 1.91 3.27 -8.30
N SER A 22 3.04 3.84 -8.65
CA SER A 22 4.35 3.25 -8.35
C SER A 22 5.33 4.29 -7.84
N ARG A 23 6.32 3.81 -7.10
CA ARG A 23 7.39 4.64 -6.57
C ARG A 23 8.66 3.83 -6.40
N VAL A 24 9.82 4.44 -6.66
CA VAL A 24 11.12 3.87 -6.31
C VAL A 24 11.50 4.37 -4.92
N ILE A 25 11.83 3.43 -4.04
CA ILE A 25 12.22 3.69 -2.65
C ILE A 25 13.69 3.30 -2.45
N ASP A 26 14.45 4.17 -1.84
CA ASP A 26 15.87 3.95 -1.57
C ASP A 26 16.09 3.08 -0.33
N ALA A 27 15.65 1.85 -0.42
CA ALA A 27 15.80 0.81 0.59
C ALA A 27 15.61 -0.58 -0.04
N PRO A 28 16.18 -1.64 0.54
CA PRO A 28 15.97 -3.00 0.05
C PRO A 28 14.53 -3.46 0.28
N ARG A 29 14.02 -4.32 -0.59
CA ARG A 29 12.60 -4.73 -0.55
C ARG A 29 12.20 -5.44 0.74
N GLU A 30 13.10 -6.13 1.39
CA GLU A 30 12.85 -6.77 2.69
C GLU A 30 12.44 -5.74 3.74
N LEU A 31 13.08 -4.58 3.73
CA LEU A 31 12.78 -3.49 4.66
C LEU A 31 11.47 -2.78 4.29
N VAL A 32 11.22 -2.56 3.00
CA VAL A 32 9.96 -1.98 2.52
C VAL A 32 8.80 -2.91 2.85
N PHE A 33 8.95 -4.20 2.62
CA PHE A 33 7.94 -5.20 2.96
C PHE A 33 7.65 -5.25 4.46
N GLU A 34 8.69 -5.21 5.31
CA GLU A 34 8.57 -5.22 6.76
C GLU A 34 7.69 -4.08 7.29
N ALA A 35 7.65 -2.94 6.61
CA ALA A 35 6.83 -1.80 6.99
C ALA A 35 5.32 -2.08 6.96
N PHE A 36 4.89 -3.17 6.33
CA PHE A 36 3.49 -3.61 6.29
C PHE A 36 3.16 -4.67 7.35
N THR A 37 4.15 -5.29 7.98
CA THR A 37 3.96 -6.52 8.75
C THR A 37 3.53 -6.30 10.19
N GLU A 38 3.66 -5.09 10.70
CA GLU A 38 3.34 -4.75 12.10
C GLU A 38 2.61 -3.41 12.16
N VAL A 39 1.60 -3.34 13.03
CA VAL A 39 0.81 -2.12 13.18
C VAL A 39 1.64 -0.93 13.68
N ARG A 40 2.69 -1.14 14.45
CA ARG A 40 3.60 -0.09 14.91
C ARG A 40 4.33 0.60 13.74
N HIS A 41 4.56 -0.12 12.65
CA HIS A 41 5.09 0.45 11.41
C HIS A 41 3.98 1.13 10.60
N LEU A 42 2.89 0.42 10.34
CA LEU A 42 1.77 0.93 9.54
C LEU A 42 1.22 2.26 10.07
N SER A 43 1.08 2.40 11.38
CA SER A 43 0.57 3.61 12.02
C SER A 43 1.47 4.85 11.80
N ARG A 44 2.71 4.66 11.37
CA ARG A 44 3.65 5.74 11.16
C ARG A 44 3.57 6.39 9.77
N TRP A 45 3.09 5.65 8.78
CA TRP A 45 3.13 6.11 7.39
C TRP A 45 1.82 5.94 6.63
N TRP A 46 0.90 5.10 7.11
CA TRP A 46 -0.33 4.78 6.39
C TRP A 46 -1.22 6.02 6.20
N GLY A 47 -1.71 6.19 4.96
CA GLY A 47 -2.66 7.24 4.62
C GLY A 47 -2.03 8.48 4.00
N PRO A 48 -2.89 9.35 3.45
CA PRO A 48 -2.48 10.65 2.91
C PRO A 48 -1.92 11.59 3.98
N ASP A 49 -1.33 12.68 3.54
CA ASP A 49 -0.77 13.69 4.44
C ASP A 49 -1.82 14.21 5.44
N GLY A 50 -1.43 14.31 6.69
CA GLY A 50 -2.26 14.82 7.77
C GLY A 50 -3.22 13.79 8.39
N PHE A 51 -3.28 12.57 7.85
CA PHE A 51 -4.06 11.48 8.44
C PHE A 51 -3.29 10.77 9.54
N THR A 52 -4.02 10.33 10.55
CA THR A 52 -3.52 9.43 11.60
C THR A 52 -4.43 8.22 11.71
N THR A 53 -3.96 7.14 12.35
CA THR A 53 -4.74 5.91 12.51
C THR A 53 -4.90 5.54 13.97
N THR A 54 -6.06 4.97 14.30
CA THR A 54 -6.30 4.25 15.56
C THR A 54 -6.68 2.83 15.22
N THR A 55 -5.90 1.86 15.71
CA THR A 55 -6.11 0.43 15.43
C THR A 55 -6.90 -0.23 16.54
N ARG A 56 -7.96 -0.97 16.17
CA ARG A 56 -8.74 -1.79 17.10
C ARG A 56 -8.27 -3.25 17.13
N ALA A 57 -7.93 -3.79 15.97
CA ALA A 57 -7.42 -5.16 15.85
C ALA A 57 -6.48 -5.25 14.66
N PHE A 58 -5.44 -6.07 14.79
CA PHE A 58 -4.46 -6.28 13.73
C PHE A 58 -3.88 -7.69 13.79
N GLU A 59 -3.95 -8.38 12.67
CA GLU A 59 -3.27 -9.65 12.45
C GLU A 59 -2.74 -9.69 11.02
N PHE A 60 -1.43 -9.72 10.87
CA PHE A 60 -0.79 -9.83 9.56
C PHE A 60 -0.58 -11.30 9.19
N GLY A 61 -1.46 -11.80 8.35
CA GLY A 61 -1.45 -13.16 7.84
C GLY A 61 -2.57 -13.32 6.83
N VAL A 62 -2.51 -14.32 5.96
CA VAL A 62 -3.58 -14.59 5.00
C VAL A 62 -4.87 -14.92 5.77
N GLY A 63 -5.93 -14.18 5.48
CA GLY A 63 -7.20 -14.22 6.24
C GLY A 63 -7.21 -13.37 7.50
N GLY A 64 -6.08 -12.82 7.90
CA GLY A 64 -6.01 -11.86 9.01
C GLY A 64 -6.57 -10.50 8.61
N GLU A 65 -6.92 -9.69 9.59
CA GLU A 65 -7.62 -8.44 9.41
C GLU A 65 -6.96 -7.28 10.13
N TRP A 66 -7.13 -6.09 9.60
CA TRP A 66 -6.80 -4.83 10.23
C TRP A 66 -8.05 -3.98 10.32
N ASP A 67 -8.56 -3.84 11.54
CA ASP A 67 -9.71 -2.99 11.88
C ASP A 67 -9.20 -1.69 12.48
N PHE A 68 -9.46 -0.57 11.80
CA PHE A 68 -8.89 0.71 12.19
C PHE A 68 -9.75 1.89 11.77
N VAL A 69 -9.45 3.04 12.34
CA VAL A 69 -10.05 4.32 11.99
C VAL A 69 -8.95 5.24 11.46
N MET A 70 -9.19 5.86 10.33
CA MET A 70 -8.36 6.96 9.84
C MET A 70 -8.96 8.28 10.27
N HIS A 71 -8.14 9.11 10.90
CA HIS A 71 -8.53 10.46 11.33
C HIS A 71 -8.01 11.47 10.32
N GLY A 72 -8.93 12.15 9.62
CA GLY A 72 -8.57 13.20 8.68
C GLY A 72 -8.12 14.48 9.37
N PRO A 73 -7.36 15.35 8.69
CA PRO A 73 -6.90 16.62 9.24
C PRO A 73 -8.04 17.61 9.52
N ASP A 74 -9.20 17.40 8.91
CA ASP A 74 -10.42 18.19 9.15
C ASP A 74 -11.28 17.69 10.32
N GLY A 75 -10.84 16.65 11.02
CA GLY A 75 -11.56 16.03 12.13
C GLY A 75 -12.54 14.93 11.70
N THR A 76 -12.63 14.60 10.42
CA THR A 76 -13.48 13.52 9.93
C THR A 76 -12.84 12.17 10.20
N ASP A 77 -13.60 11.24 10.77
CA ASP A 77 -13.17 9.87 11.01
C ASP A 77 -13.72 8.93 9.94
N TYR A 78 -12.84 8.06 9.44
CA TYR A 78 -13.17 7.06 8.43
C TYR A 78 -12.97 5.67 9.00
N GLN A 79 -14.03 4.87 9.03
CA GLN A 79 -13.94 3.45 9.39
C GLN A 79 -13.27 2.69 8.26
N GLU A 80 -12.27 1.89 8.60
CA GLU A 80 -11.49 1.14 7.64
C GLU A 80 -11.36 -0.32 8.05
N TRP A 81 -11.37 -1.20 7.06
CA TRP A 81 -11.23 -2.63 7.25
C TRP A 81 -10.40 -3.23 6.13
N ILE A 82 -9.29 -3.86 6.49
CA ILE A 82 -8.44 -4.57 5.53
C ILE A 82 -8.43 -6.05 5.89
N THR A 83 -8.56 -6.90 4.87
CA THR A 83 -8.34 -8.33 4.97
C THR A 83 -7.18 -8.69 4.05
N TRP A 84 -6.15 -9.33 4.60
CA TRP A 84 -4.99 -9.77 3.84
C TRP A 84 -5.35 -11.05 3.08
N THR A 85 -5.26 -11.02 1.76
CA THR A 85 -5.68 -12.15 0.90
C THR A 85 -4.51 -12.94 0.33
N GLU A 86 -3.36 -12.32 0.18
CA GLU A 86 -2.13 -12.97 -0.30
C GLU A 86 -0.91 -12.31 0.32
N ILE A 87 0.03 -13.12 0.77
CA ILE A 87 1.31 -12.64 1.31
C ILE A 87 2.42 -13.55 0.78
N VAL A 88 3.30 -13.00 -0.04
CA VAL A 88 4.50 -13.68 -0.56
C VAL A 88 5.70 -12.81 -0.21
N ARG A 89 6.40 -13.17 0.85
CA ARG A 89 7.59 -12.41 1.31
C ARG A 89 8.77 -12.59 0.37
N PRO A 90 9.48 -11.53 0.06
CA PRO A 90 9.23 -10.09 0.24
C PRO A 90 8.67 -9.46 -1.05
N GLU A 91 7.89 -10.19 -1.83
CA GLU A 91 7.55 -9.88 -3.23
C GLU A 91 6.18 -9.25 -3.40
N ARG A 92 5.16 -9.69 -2.61
CA ARG A 92 3.78 -9.38 -2.92
C ARG A 92 2.88 -9.43 -1.69
N ILE A 93 1.98 -8.45 -1.62
CA ILE A 93 0.86 -8.42 -0.68
C ILE A 93 -0.40 -8.09 -1.47
N ALA A 94 -1.46 -8.88 -1.29
CA ALA A 94 -2.79 -8.55 -1.78
C ALA A 94 -3.76 -8.41 -0.61
N LEU A 95 -4.72 -7.51 -0.76
CA LEU A 95 -5.69 -7.20 0.29
C LEU A 95 -7.03 -6.76 -0.29
N LEU A 96 -8.08 -6.95 0.50
CA LEU A 96 -9.38 -6.29 0.32
C LEU A 96 -9.47 -5.14 1.32
N HIS A 97 -9.96 -4.00 0.87
CA HIS A 97 -10.06 -2.79 1.66
C HIS A 97 -11.45 -2.19 1.53
N GLY A 98 -12.15 -2.12 2.63
CA GLY A 98 -13.49 -1.54 2.73
C GLY A 98 -13.69 -0.81 4.04
N GLU A 99 -14.93 -0.49 4.37
CA GLU A 99 -15.32 0.17 5.62
C GLU A 99 -15.66 -0.83 6.72
N SER A 100 -15.96 -2.06 6.34
CA SER A 100 -16.35 -3.16 7.23
C SER A 100 -15.91 -4.50 6.64
N ARG A 101 -15.99 -5.58 7.43
CA ARG A 101 -15.58 -6.93 7.02
C ARG A 101 -16.26 -7.39 5.71
N ASP A 102 -17.54 -7.14 5.56
CA ASP A 102 -18.34 -7.61 4.43
C ASP A 102 -18.83 -6.46 3.55
N ASP A 103 -18.02 -5.42 3.39
CA ASP A 103 -18.35 -4.27 2.57
C ASP A 103 -18.48 -4.67 1.09
N PRO A 104 -19.69 -4.54 0.48
CA PRO A 104 -19.86 -4.86 -0.93
C PRO A 104 -19.13 -3.91 -1.88
N HIS A 105 -18.66 -2.77 -1.38
CA HIS A 105 -17.89 -1.78 -2.14
C HIS A 105 -16.39 -1.89 -1.90
N ALA A 106 -15.92 -2.90 -1.16
CA ALA A 106 -14.51 -3.12 -0.93
C ALA A 106 -13.76 -3.23 -2.24
N PHE A 107 -12.59 -2.64 -2.29
CA PHE A 107 -11.68 -2.74 -3.44
C PHE A 107 -10.51 -3.67 -3.11
N GLU A 108 -9.94 -4.25 -4.16
CA GLU A 108 -8.74 -5.07 -4.07
C GLU A 108 -7.51 -4.21 -4.33
N SER A 109 -6.49 -4.34 -3.50
CA SER A 109 -5.17 -3.76 -3.76
C SER A 109 -4.11 -4.84 -3.79
N VAL A 110 -3.23 -4.74 -4.78
CA VAL A 110 -2.06 -5.61 -4.91
C VAL A 110 -0.82 -4.74 -4.88
N LEU A 111 0.05 -5.04 -3.92
CA LEU A 111 1.34 -4.38 -3.78
C LEU A 111 2.43 -5.35 -4.23
N THR A 112 3.26 -4.92 -5.14
CA THR A 112 4.44 -5.67 -5.60
C THR A 112 5.70 -4.91 -5.24
N PHE A 113 6.72 -5.65 -4.82
CA PHE A 113 7.99 -5.12 -4.34
C PHE A 113 9.09 -5.66 -5.25
N GLU A 114 9.48 -4.88 -6.24
CA GLU A 114 10.47 -5.29 -7.24
C GLU A 114 11.85 -4.71 -6.89
N PRO A 115 12.90 -5.54 -6.76
CA PRO A 115 14.23 -5.02 -6.51
C PRO A 115 14.79 -4.36 -7.77
N THR A 116 15.36 -3.16 -7.60
CA THR A 116 16.09 -2.45 -8.65
C THR A 116 17.45 -2.06 -8.10
N GLY A 117 18.46 -2.98 -8.20
CA GLY A 117 19.70 -2.82 -7.50
C GLY A 117 19.48 -2.88 -5.98
N GLU A 118 19.93 -1.85 -5.27
CA GLU A 118 19.73 -1.71 -3.81
C GLU A 118 18.43 -0.98 -3.44
N GLN A 119 17.67 -0.56 -4.44
CA GLN A 119 16.39 0.12 -4.29
C GLN A 119 15.22 -0.84 -4.53
N THR A 120 14.02 -0.37 -4.24
CA THR A 120 12.77 -1.10 -4.46
C THR A 120 11.82 -0.26 -5.27
N ARG A 121 11.27 -0.85 -6.33
CA ARG A 121 10.08 -0.30 -6.98
C ARG A 121 8.86 -0.94 -6.31
N ILE A 122 8.09 -0.15 -5.58
CA ILE A 122 6.78 -0.56 -5.12
C ILE A 122 5.73 -0.13 -6.14
N MET A 123 4.83 -1.06 -6.49
CA MET A 123 3.67 -0.79 -7.31
C MET A 123 2.42 -1.16 -6.54
N MET A 124 1.46 -0.25 -6.51
CA MET A 124 0.15 -0.46 -5.90
C MET A 124 -0.90 -0.41 -7.00
N ARG A 125 -1.54 -1.55 -7.25
CA ARG A 125 -2.65 -1.69 -8.19
C ARG A 125 -3.92 -1.88 -7.41
N THR A 126 -4.86 -0.94 -7.55
CA THR A 126 -6.15 -0.95 -6.88
C THR A 126 -7.24 -1.18 -7.91
N VAL A 127 -8.09 -2.18 -7.68
CA VAL A 127 -9.20 -2.54 -8.56
C VAL A 127 -10.50 -2.38 -7.79
N PHE A 128 -11.37 -1.51 -8.29
CA PHE A 128 -12.68 -1.25 -7.72
C PHE A 128 -13.72 -2.22 -8.28
N PRO A 129 -14.82 -2.51 -7.54
CA PRO A 129 -15.89 -3.38 -8.04
C PRO A 129 -16.54 -2.86 -9.31
N THR A 130 -16.65 -1.53 -9.48
CA THR A 130 -17.25 -0.88 -10.64
C THR A 130 -16.44 0.33 -11.08
N ARG A 131 -16.61 0.73 -12.34
CA ARG A 131 -16.03 1.98 -12.85
C ARG A 131 -16.55 3.20 -12.10
N GLU A 132 -17.83 3.21 -11.75
CA GLU A 132 -18.45 4.31 -11.01
C GLU A 132 -17.80 4.50 -9.63
N LEU A 133 -17.52 3.42 -8.92
CA LEU A 133 -16.80 3.49 -7.64
C LEU A 133 -15.37 3.99 -7.80
N ARG A 134 -14.69 3.58 -8.87
CA ARG A 134 -13.36 4.08 -9.21
C ARG A 134 -13.40 5.59 -9.48
N ASP A 135 -14.34 6.04 -10.31
CA ASP A 135 -14.48 7.45 -10.68
C ASP A 135 -14.84 8.30 -9.45
N GLN A 136 -15.70 7.82 -8.56
CA GLN A 136 -16.01 8.46 -7.29
C GLN A 136 -14.77 8.59 -6.40
N ALA A 137 -13.97 7.54 -6.30
CA ALA A 137 -12.74 7.58 -5.51
C ALA A 137 -11.76 8.63 -6.04
N VAL A 138 -11.61 8.74 -7.35
CA VAL A 138 -10.73 9.73 -7.98
C VAL A 138 -11.26 11.15 -7.82
N GLU A 139 -12.53 11.38 -8.12
CA GLU A 139 -13.11 12.72 -8.20
C GLU A 139 -13.49 13.28 -6.84
N LYS A 140 -14.10 12.47 -5.97
CA LYS A 140 -14.58 12.91 -4.67
C LYS A 140 -13.53 12.79 -3.57
N TYR A 141 -12.78 11.70 -3.56
CA TYR A 141 -11.85 11.39 -2.48
C TYR A 141 -10.39 11.59 -2.84
N HIS A 142 -10.09 12.05 -4.05
CA HIS A 142 -8.73 12.32 -4.52
C HIS A 142 -7.78 11.12 -4.33
N ALA A 143 -8.26 9.93 -4.72
CA ALA A 143 -7.58 8.68 -4.45
C ALA A 143 -6.20 8.56 -5.11
N ILE A 144 -5.98 9.19 -6.26
CA ILE A 144 -4.68 9.18 -6.94
C ILE A 144 -3.66 9.98 -6.13
N GLU A 145 -3.96 11.22 -5.80
CA GLU A 145 -3.09 12.08 -5.00
C GLU A 145 -2.86 11.49 -3.61
N GLY A 146 -3.92 10.94 -2.99
CA GLY A 146 -3.83 10.28 -1.70
C GLY A 146 -2.93 9.04 -1.73
N GLY A 147 -3.03 8.24 -2.79
CA GLY A 147 -2.17 7.07 -2.99
C GLY A 147 -0.70 7.45 -3.20
N GLU A 148 -0.45 8.50 -3.96
CA GLU A 148 0.91 9.02 -4.16
C GLU A 148 1.52 9.55 -2.85
N GLN A 149 0.73 10.25 -2.06
CA GLN A 149 1.15 10.73 -0.73
C GLN A 149 1.43 9.57 0.22
N THR A 150 0.59 8.54 0.22
CA THR A 150 0.77 7.35 1.03
C THR A 150 2.10 6.65 0.71
N LEU A 151 2.40 6.42 -0.57
CA LEU A 151 3.67 5.81 -0.97
C LEU A 151 4.88 6.72 -0.68
N ARG A 152 4.72 8.03 -0.77
CA ARG A 152 5.76 8.98 -0.36
C ARG A 152 6.03 8.90 1.14
N ASN A 153 4.98 8.79 1.95
CA ASN A 153 5.09 8.63 3.40
C ASN A 153 5.77 7.31 3.76
N LEU A 154 5.42 6.24 3.06
CA LEU A 154 6.12 4.96 3.20
C LEU A 154 7.61 5.11 2.87
N ALA A 155 7.94 5.75 1.77
CA ALA A 155 9.33 5.95 1.35
C ALA A 155 10.12 6.73 2.39
N ALA A 156 9.57 7.82 2.92
CA ALA A 156 10.19 8.62 3.95
C ALA A 156 10.44 7.81 5.24
N TYR A 157 9.43 7.06 5.67
CA TYR A 157 9.53 6.20 6.85
C TYR A 157 10.59 5.12 6.72
N VAL A 158 10.57 4.37 5.63
CA VAL A 158 11.52 3.27 5.39
C VAL A 158 12.95 3.78 5.22
N THR A 159 13.13 4.91 4.54
CA THR A 159 14.45 5.53 4.38
C THR A 159 15.03 5.95 5.74
N GLU A 160 14.22 6.49 6.63
CA GLU A 160 14.64 6.85 7.97
C GLU A 160 14.98 5.61 8.82
N VAL A 161 14.16 4.55 8.76
CA VAL A 161 14.44 3.28 9.43
C VAL A 161 15.76 2.68 8.93
N ALA A 162 16.02 2.72 7.62
CA ALA A 162 17.27 2.25 7.04
C ALA A 162 18.47 3.03 7.57
N ARG A 163 18.32 4.35 7.71
CA ARG A 163 19.35 5.23 8.25
C ARG A 163 19.62 4.94 9.73
N GLU A 164 18.57 4.77 10.54
CA GLU A 164 18.70 4.42 11.94
C GLU A 164 19.40 3.08 12.14
N ARG A 165 19.06 2.07 11.34
CA ARG A 165 19.70 0.74 11.39
C ARG A 165 21.16 0.77 10.99
N SER A 166 21.56 1.62 10.04
CA SER A 166 22.95 1.77 9.64
C SER A 166 23.78 2.54 10.67
N THR A 167 23.17 3.48 11.41
CA THR A 167 23.82 4.25 12.49
C THR A 167 23.69 3.58 13.86
N GLY A 168 22.65 2.77 14.09
CA GLY A 168 22.38 2.08 15.34
C GLY A 168 23.30 0.90 15.66
N ARG A 169 24.29 0.60 14.81
CA ARG A 169 25.38 -0.34 15.07
C ARG A 169 26.54 0.30 15.81
N ARG A 170 26.32 1.34 16.57
CA ARG A 170 27.32 1.72 17.56
C ARG A 170 27.38 0.63 18.62
N PRO A 171 28.51 -0.03 18.82
CA PRO A 171 28.71 -0.75 20.03
C PRO A 171 28.52 0.26 21.15
N LEU A 172 27.59 -0.04 22.06
CA LEU A 172 27.49 0.72 23.29
C LEU A 172 28.89 0.78 23.89
N ALA A 173 29.49 1.95 23.85
CA ALA A 173 30.67 2.19 24.62
C ALA A 173 30.30 1.96 26.06
N ARG A 174 30.74 0.87 26.63
CA ARG A 174 30.62 0.62 28.05
C ARG A 174 31.46 1.63 28.76
N PRO A 175 30.98 2.22 29.87
CA PRO A 175 31.82 2.99 30.76
C PRO A 175 32.93 2.14 31.37
#